data_7bd3ef1abceb35dbdf6a2b33a25ddbaa
#
_entry.id   7bd3ef1abceb35dbdf6a2b33a25ddbaa
#
_cell.length_a   1.000
_cell.length_b   1.000
_cell.length_c   1.000
_cell.angle_alpha   90.00
_cell.angle_beta   90.00
_cell.angle_gamma   90.00
#
_symmetry.space_group_name_H-M   'P 1'
#
loop_
_entity.id
_entity.type
_entity.pdbx_description
1 polymer ?
#
loop_
_entity_poly.entity_id
_entity_poly.type
_entity_poly.pdbx_seq_one_letter_code
_entity_poly.pdbx_strand_id
1 'polypeptide(L)'
;MLREAWGQGELPFYYVQIAPFAYEGAELVGSALLREAQLLNLKEIPNSNMVVTMDIGDRNCIHPARKRKVGERLALLALSGSYGLKGFVPDTPVYQSMEVANGKAYLAFDCGSEGLAPLGATISGVEV
;
A
#
# COMPACT_ATOMS: atom_id res chain seq x y z
N MET A 1 -6.06 19.27 12.62
CA MET A 1 -4.65 19.75 12.64
C MET A 1 -4.17 20.24 11.28
N LEU A 2 -3.67 19.43 10.31
CA LEU A 2 -3.20 19.98 9.02
C LEU A 2 -4.33 20.62 8.21
N ARG A 3 -5.47 19.95 8.05
CA ARG A 3 -6.62 20.45 7.30
C ARG A 3 -7.22 21.72 7.93
N GLU A 4 -7.28 21.78 9.25
CA GLU A 4 -7.72 22.98 9.98
C GLU A 4 -6.78 24.16 9.74
N ALA A 5 -5.45 23.92 9.81
CA ALA A 5 -4.44 24.96 9.57
C ALA A 5 -4.51 25.54 8.15
N TRP A 6 -4.91 24.72 7.17
CA TRP A 6 -5.04 25.17 5.78
C TRP A 6 -6.39 25.80 5.46
N GLY A 7 -7.42 25.53 6.28
CA GLY A 7 -8.75 26.14 6.13
C GLY A 7 -9.49 25.77 4.83
N GLN A 8 -9.14 24.67 4.19
CA GLN A 8 -9.69 24.26 2.89
C GLN A 8 -10.55 22.98 2.98
N GLY A 9 -11.06 22.67 4.17
CA GLY A 9 -11.90 21.49 4.40
C GLY A 9 -11.14 20.18 4.32
N GLU A 10 -11.78 19.15 3.77
CA GLU A 10 -11.22 17.80 3.66
C GLU A 10 -10.28 17.67 2.44
N LEU A 11 -9.14 18.33 2.49
CA LEU A 11 -8.10 18.17 1.48
C LEU A 11 -7.72 16.71 1.30
N PRO A 12 -7.48 16.26 0.05
CA PRO A 12 -6.90 14.94 -0.21
C PRO A 12 -5.57 14.77 0.53
N PHE A 13 -5.40 13.62 1.16
CA PHE A 13 -4.18 13.28 1.87
C PHE A 13 -3.61 11.97 1.33
N TYR A 14 -2.63 12.06 0.47
CA TYR A 14 -1.93 10.91 -0.09
C TYR A 14 -0.57 10.76 0.58
N TYR A 15 -0.27 9.55 1.06
CA TYR A 15 0.97 9.27 1.75
C TYR A 15 1.65 8.01 1.23
N VAL A 16 2.90 7.84 1.59
CA VAL A 16 3.73 6.71 1.16
C VAL A 16 3.98 5.82 2.37
N GLN A 17 3.67 4.54 2.22
CA GLN A 17 4.00 3.53 3.22
C GLN A 17 5.52 3.42 3.37
N ILE A 18 6.00 3.16 4.58
CA ILE A 18 7.43 2.97 4.84
C ILE A 18 7.99 1.86 3.94
N ALA A 19 9.09 2.16 3.24
CA ALA A 19 9.72 1.21 2.34
C ALA A 19 10.45 0.10 3.11
N PRO A 20 10.57 -1.11 2.56
CA PRO A 20 11.42 -2.16 3.12
C PRO A 20 12.87 -1.72 3.29
N PHE A 21 13.41 -1.98 4.47
CA PHE A 21 14.80 -1.78 4.86
C PHE A 21 15.08 -2.65 6.08
N ALA A 22 16.32 -2.96 6.38
CA ALA A 22 16.68 -3.70 7.59
C ALA A 22 16.65 -2.77 8.83
N TYR A 23 15.45 -2.30 9.19
CA TYR A 23 15.25 -1.38 10.33
C TYR A 23 15.63 -2.03 11.66
N GLU A 24 15.46 -3.35 11.74
CA GLU A 24 15.55 -4.13 12.97
C GLU A 24 16.06 -5.54 12.69
N GLY A 25 16.37 -6.32 13.73
CA GLY A 25 16.73 -7.72 13.58
C GLY A 25 15.59 -8.58 13.03
N ALA A 26 15.93 -9.75 12.50
CA ALA A 26 14.97 -10.66 11.85
C ALA A 26 13.81 -11.10 12.76
N GLU A 27 14.04 -11.11 14.07
CA GLU A 27 13.04 -11.51 15.07
C GLU A 27 12.07 -10.38 15.47
N LEU A 28 12.26 -9.16 14.96
CA LEU A 28 11.45 -8.00 15.30
C LEU A 28 10.49 -7.65 14.17
N VAL A 29 9.29 -7.24 14.54
CA VAL A 29 8.18 -6.98 13.61
C VAL A 29 7.72 -5.51 13.60
N GLY A 30 8.48 -4.60 14.21
CA GLY A 30 8.08 -3.20 14.38
C GLY A 30 7.77 -2.50 13.05
N SER A 31 8.58 -2.75 12.03
CA SER A 31 8.34 -2.19 10.68
C SER A 31 7.11 -2.77 9.99
N ALA A 32 6.78 -4.04 10.24
CA ALA A 32 5.55 -4.67 9.75
C ALA A 32 4.31 -4.07 10.44
N LEU A 33 4.35 -3.92 11.77
CA LEU A 33 3.29 -3.28 12.54
C LEU A 33 3.09 -1.82 12.14
N LEU A 34 4.17 -1.08 11.84
CA LEU A 34 4.05 0.28 11.33
C LEU A 34 3.36 0.33 9.97
N ARG A 35 3.68 -0.59 9.06
CA ARG A 35 3.02 -0.68 7.75
C ARG A 35 1.54 -1.03 7.89
N GLU A 36 1.19 -1.93 8.81
CA GLU A 36 -0.19 -2.26 9.13
C GLU A 36 -0.93 -1.03 9.68
N ALA A 37 -0.36 -0.33 10.64
CA ALA A 37 -0.94 0.91 11.18
C ALA A 37 -1.15 1.97 10.09
N GLN A 38 -0.19 2.11 9.17
CA GLN A 38 -0.34 3.00 8.01
C GLN A 38 -1.53 2.57 7.12
N LEU A 39 -1.72 1.27 6.87
CA LEU A 39 -2.86 0.76 6.11
C LEU A 39 -4.19 1.00 6.84
N LEU A 40 -4.25 0.73 8.14
CA LEU A 40 -5.45 0.94 8.95
C LEU A 40 -5.89 2.41 8.99
N ASN A 41 -4.95 3.35 8.95
CA ASN A 41 -5.24 4.79 8.91
C ASN A 41 -6.09 5.21 7.68
N LEU A 42 -6.13 4.43 6.62
CA LEU A 42 -7.03 4.71 5.49
C LEU A 42 -8.52 4.68 5.88
N LYS A 43 -8.88 3.94 6.93
CA LYS A 43 -10.24 3.89 7.46
C LYS A 43 -10.56 5.07 8.38
N GLU A 44 -9.54 5.62 9.02
CA GLU A 44 -9.66 6.69 10.02
C GLU A 44 -9.55 8.10 9.41
N ILE A 45 -8.81 8.23 8.31
CA ILE A 45 -8.54 9.53 7.68
C ILE A 45 -9.40 9.66 6.42
N PRO A 46 -10.49 10.43 6.44
CA PRO A 46 -11.32 10.65 5.26
C PRO A 46 -10.52 11.25 4.11
N ASN A 47 -10.91 10.96 2.88
CA ASN A 47 -10.27 11.47 1.66
C ASN A 47 -8.75 11.28 1.67
N SER A 48 -8.31 10.06 2.04
CA SER A 48 -6.89 9.69 2.03
C SER A 48 -6.66 8.44 1.17
N ASN A 49 -5.43 8.28 0.70
CA ASN A 49 -4.98 7.03 0.09
C ASN A 49 -3.47 6.86 0.28
N MET A 50 -2.96 5.65 0.03
CA MET A 50 -1.59 5.27 0.37
C MET A 50 -0.90 4.57 -0.80
N VAL A 51 0.34 4.96 -1.05
CA VAL A 51 1.23 4.25 -1.97
C VAL A 51 1.99 3.17 -1.21
N VAL A 52 1.86 1.93 -1.63
CA VAL A 52 2.65 0.79 -1.15
C VAL A 52 4.02 0.79 -1.85
N THR A 53 5.07 0.45 -1.11
CA THR A 53 6.47 0.48 -1.60
C THR A 53 7.22 -0.82 -1.34
N MET A 54 6.50 -1.91 -1.04
CA MET A 54 7.09 -3.21 -0.70
C MET A 54 7.98 -3.81 -1.81
N ASP A 55 7.68 -3.51 -3.06
CA ASP A 55 8.40 -4.01 -4.25
C ASP A 55 9.57 -3.13 -4.68
N ILE A 56 9.79 -2.00 -4.04
CA ILE A 56 10.80 -1.01 -4.43
C ILE A 56 11.76 -0.60 -3.32
N GLY A 57 11.63 -1.22 -2.15
CA GLY A 57 12.57 -1.03 -1.05
C GLY A 57 13.92 -1.70 -1.31
N ASP A 58 14.86 -1.46 -0.42
CA ASP A 58 16.19 -2.06 -0.43
C ASP A 58 16.61 -2.38 1.01
N ARG A 59 16.98 -3.64 1.25
CA ARG A 59 17.40 -4.09 2.59
C ARG A 59 18.56 -3.28 3.15
N ASN A 60 19.47 -2.83 2.30
CA ASN A 60 20.72 -2.18 2.66
C ASN A 60 20.69 -0.65 2.52
N CYS A 61 19.63 -0.09 1.96
CA CYS A 61 19.49 1.34 1.76
C CYS A 61 18.08 1.83 2.12
N ILE A 62 17.99 2.64 3.19
CA ILE A 62 16.72 3.22 3.62
C ILE A 62 16.11 4.19 2.59
N HIS A 63 16.94 4.66 1.65
CA HIS A 63 16.52 5.56 0.57
C HIS A 63 16.35 4.79 -0.73
N PRO A 64 15.17 4.22 -1.04
CA PRO A 64 14.96 3.46 -2.27
C PRO A 64 15.33 4.29 -3.50
N ALA A 65 16.09 3.70 -4.41
CA ALA A 65 16.54 4.38 -5.63
C ALA A 65 15.39 4.68 -6.61
N ARG A 66 14.33 3.87 -6.60
CA ARG A 66 13.19 3.95 -7.55
C ARG A 66 12.18 5.06 -7.19
N LYS A 67 12.66 6.28 -6.91
CA LYS A 67 11.80 7.42 -6.53
C LYS A 67 10.74 7.77 -7.58
N ARG A 68 11.08 7.63 -8.85
CA ARG A 68 10.13 7.83 -9.95
C ARG A 68 8.89 6.95 -9.79
N LYS A 69 9.05 5.67 -9.40
CA LYS A 69 7.94 4.73 -9.19
C LYS A 69 6.99 5.21 -8.08
N VAL A 70 7.53 5.77 -7.01
CA VAL A 70 6.73 6.37 -5.93
C VAL A 70 5.92 7.55 -6.46
N GLY A 71 6.55 8.45 -7.22
CA GLY A 71 5.88 9.60 -7.82
C GLY A 71 4.78 9.20 -8.81
N GLU A 72 5.03 8.20 -9.66
CA GLU A 72 4.03 7.65 -10.58
C GLU A 72 2.81 7.11 -9.84
N ARG A 73 3.00 6.36 -8.76
CA ARG A 73 1.91 5.82 -7.93
C ARG A 73 1.11 6.93 -7.24
N LEU A 74 1.79 7.92 -6.66
CA LEU A 74 1.11 9.10 -6.09
C LEU A 74 0.30 9.87 -7.13
N ALA A 75 0.85 10.04 -8.34
CA ALA A 75 0.14 10.69 -9.43
C ALA A 75 -1.12 9.93 -9.84
N LEU A 76 -1.06 8.59 -9.94
CA LEU A 76 -2.23 7.76 -10.25
C LEU A 76 -3.32 7.90 -9.19
N LEU A 77 -2.97 7.91 -7.89
CA LEU A 77 -3.92 8.15 -6.81
C LEU A 77 -4.58 9.54 -6.93
N ALA A 78 -3.78 10.57 -7.21
CA ALA A 78 -4.30 11.92 -7.39
C ALA A 78 -5.19 12.03 -8.63
N LEU A 79 -4.79 11.45 -9.76
CA LEU A 79 -5.57 11.45 -11.00
C LEU A 79 -6.93 10.78 -10.81
N SER A 80 -6.98 9.66 -10.10
CA SER A 80 -8.24 8.98 -9.80
C SER A 80 -9.06 9.73 -8.73
N GLY A 81 -8.47 9.98 -7.56
CA GLY A 81 -9.17 10.48 -6.39
C GLY A 81 -9.52 11.97 -6.46
N SER A 82 -8.56 12.82 -6.88
CA SER A 82 -8.76 14.27 -6.90
C SER A 82 -9.25 14.79 -8.25
N TYR A 83 -8.84 14.19 -9.35
CA TYR A 83 -9.20 14.64 -10.71
C TYR A 83 -10.29 13.77 -11.36
N GLY A 84 -10.69 12.66 -10.72
CA GLY A 84 -11.80 11.83 -11.19
C GLY A 84 -11.55 11.07 -12.49
N LEU A 85 -10.30 10.93 -12.93
CA LEU A 85 -9.96 10.20 -14.14
C LEU A 85 -10.22 8.71 -13.97
N LYS A 86 -10.64 8.06 -15.03
CA LYS A 86 -10.97 6.63 -15.09
C LYS A 86 -10.10 5.92 -16.13
N GLY A 87 -10.15 4.58 -16.15
CA GLY A 87 -9.43 3.77 -17.14
C GLY A 87 -8.10 3.21 -16.65
N PHE A 88 -7.84 3.27 -15.34
CA PHE A 88 -6.69 2.61 -14.70
C PHE A 88 -7.05 2.27 -13.25
N VAL A 89 -6.30 1.33 -12.66
CA VAL A 89 -6.45 0.93 -11.25
C VAL A 89 -5.31 1.58 -10.45
N PRO A 90 -5.62 2.57 -9.62
CA PRO A 90 -4.60 3.24 -8.81
C PRO A 90 -4.25 2.48 -7.53
N ASP A 91 -5.15 1.60 -7.09
CA ASP A 91 -5.10 0.96 -5.77
C ASP A 91 -4.27 -0.32 -5.81
N THR A 92 -3.65 -0.65 -4.68
CA THR A 92 -2.93 -1.89 -4.48
C THR A 92 -3.89 -2.93 -3.90
N PRO A 93 -3.77 -4.24 -4.27
CA PRO A 93 -4.55 -5.29 -3.63
C PRO A 93 -4.43 -5.27 -2.11
N VAL A 94 -5.55 -5.36 -1.42
CA VAL A 94 -5.62 -5.35 0.05
C VAL A 94 -6.09 -6.71 0.55
N TYR A 95 -5.31 -7.31 1.44
CA TYR A 95 -5.68 -8.57 2.10
C TYR A 95 -7.01 -8.44 2.84
N GLN A 96 -7.87 -9.43 2.67
CA GLN A 96 -9.19 -9.49 3.31
C GLN A 96 -9.30 -10.64 4.30
N SER A 97 -8.96 -11.85 3.90
CA SER A 97 -9.13 -13.04 4.75
C SER A 97 -8.24 -14.20 4.32
N MET A 98 -8.09 -15.15 5.22
CA MET A 98 -7.47 -16.44 4.96
C MET A 98 -8.38 -17.58 5.43
N GLU A 99 -8.49 -18.60 4.59
CA GLU A 99 -9.11 -19.88 4.94
C GLU A 99 -8.10 -21.01 4.76
N VAL A 100 -8.06 -21.94 5.68
CA VAL A 100 -7.21 -23.13 5.57
C VAL A 100 -8.08 -24.34 5.33
N ALA A 101 -7.93 -24.97 4.18
CA ALA A 101 -8.67 -26.18 3.80
C ALA A 101 -7.78 -27.14 3.00
N ASN A 102 -7.91 -28.44 3.23
CA ASN A 102 -7.20 -29.50 2.50
C ASN A 102 -5.65 -29.31 2.46
N GLY A 103 -5.06 -28.82 3.57
CA GLY A 103 -3.62 -28.58 3.66
C GLY A 103 -3.12 -27.38 2.84
N LYS A 104 -4.01 -26.50 2.43
CA LYS A 104 -3.70 -25.26 1.68
C LYS A 104 -4.28 -24.05 2.39
N ALA A 105 -3.59 -22.92 2.31
CA ALA A 105 -4.10 -21.61 2.73
C ALA A 105 -4.62 -20.86 1.50
N TYR A 106 -5.87 -20.42 1.56
CA TYR A 106 -6.53 -19.60 0.54
C TYR A 106 -6.58 -18.17 1.03
N LEU A 107 -5.93 -17.27 0.32
CA LEU A 107 -5.89 -15.85 0.66
C LEU A 107 -6.83 -15.08 -0.26
N ALA A 108 -7.72 -14.29 0.33
CA ALA A 108 -8.59 -13.38 -0.40
C ALA A 108 -8.06 -11.95 -0.34
N PHE A 109 -8.13 -11.26 -1.47
CA PHE A 109 -7.72 -9.86 -1.61
C PHE A 109 -8.84 -9.05 -2.25
N ASP A 110 -9.02 -7.84 -1.80
CA ASP A 110 -9.74 -6.81 -2.54
C ASP A 110 -8.80 -6.22 -3.60
N CYS A 111 -9.14 -6.44 -4.86
CA CYS A 111 -8.33 -6.04 -6.02
C CYS A 111 -9.09 -5.08 -6.93
N GLY A 112 -10.26 -4.57 -6.50
CA GLY A 112 -11.15 -3.83 -7.38
C GLY A 112 -11.62 -4.67 -8.58
N SER A 113 -11.80 -4.04 -9.74
CA SER A 113 -12.33 -4.71 -10.95
C SER A 113 -11.30 -5.55 -11.72
N GLU A 114 -10.02 -5.34 -11.50
CA GLU A 114 -8.96 -5.90 -12.37
C GLU A 114 -8.40 -7.24 -11.86
N GLY A 115 -8.63 -7.57 -10.60
CA GLY A 115 -8.07 -8.78 -9.96
C GLY A 115 -6.57 -8.71 -9.69
N LEU A 116 -5.97 -9.86 -9.36
CA LEU A 116 -4.53 -9.98 -9.15
C LEU A 116 -3.81 -10.19 -10.49
N ALA A 117 -2.74 -9.45 -10.71
CA ALA A 117 -1.90 -9.58 -11.91
C ALA A 117 -0.42 -9.78 -11.51
N PRO A 118 0.36 -10.52 -12.33
CA PRO A 118 -0.07 -11.29 -13.50
C PRO A 118 -0.77 -12.61 -13.13
N LEU A 119 -1.77 -12.97 -13.89
CA LEU A 119 -2.50 -14.22 -13.70
C LEU A 119 -1.56 -15.44 -13.85
N GLY A 120 -1.69 -16.42 -12.95
CA GLY A 120 -0.92 -17.65 -12.97
C GLY A 120 0.55 -17.51 -12.53
N ALA A 121 0.97 -16.33 -12.08
CA ALA A 121 2.28 -16.15 -11.50
C ALA A 121 2.35 -16.60 -10.04
N THR A 122 3.55 -17.00 -9.59
CA THR A 122 3.81 -17.25 -8.18
C THR A 122 3.82 -15.93 -7.40
N ILE A 123 3.05 -15.87 -6.34
CA ILE A 123 3.09 -14.75 -5.39
C ILE A 123 4.29 -14.98 -4.45
N SER A 124 5.17 -13.98 -4.34
CA SER A 124 6.29 -13.97 -3.41
C SER A 124 6.01 -13.03 -2.22
N GLY A 125 6.75 -13.23 -1.12
CA GLY A 125 6.63 -12.38 0.07
C GLY A 125 5.48 -12.77 1.01
N VAL A 126 4.97 -13.99 0.88
CA VAL A 126 4.05 -14.59 1.84
C VAL A 126 4.84 -15.58 2.70
N GLU A 127 4.79 -15.38 4.01
CA GLU A 127 5.35 -16.29 5.01
C GLU A 127 4.20 -16.98 5.75
N VAL A 128 4.33 -18.29 5.96
CA VAL A 128 3.31 -19.13 6.63
C VAL A 128 3.91 -19.80 7.87
#